data_f363af2904bf29bde8bb645fcaa64cd7
#
_entry.id   f363af2904bf29bde8bb645fcaa64cd7
#
_cell.length_a   1.000
_cell.length_b   1.000
_cell.length_c   1.000
_cell.angle_alpha   90.00
_cell.angle_beta   90.00
_cell.angle_gamma   90.00
#
_symmetry.space_group_name_H-M   'P 1'
#
loop_
_entity.id
_entity.type
_entity.pdbx_description
1 polymer ?
#
loop_
_entity_poly.entity_id
_entity_poly.type
_entity_poly.pdbx_seq_one_letter_code
_entity_poly.pdbx_strand_id
1 'polypeptide(L)'
;MGRLAAIVIAGGQARRFGADKLALRDDSGRTLLDIVCAGAAEYADPVIVVGPQRAVDATVIWTREEPAGGGPCAALITGLRDVPADCDQVMVLAGDSPRGALAIPRLREALAGSAQVAATLVDDQGREQPITTLYDASALRRVTSTYGNGANMSVRRVLDDLRPAGVIGVPDEDGAADDVDRPEDARRLGFRLDP
;
A
#
# COMPACT_ATOMS: atom_id res chain seq x y z
N MET A 1 -21.32 2.01 2.86
CA MET A 1 -20.01 1.67 2.28
C MET A 1 -19.56 0.34 2.88
N GLY A 2 -19.00 -0.58 2.08
CA GLY A 2 -18.56 -1.87 2.54
C GLY A 2 -17.34 -1.80 3.48
N ARG A 3 -17.00 -2.93 4.12
CA ARG A 3 -15.86 -3.06 5.02
C ARG A 3 -14.55 -3.01 4.23
N LEU A 4 -13.61 -2.20 4.70
CA LEU A 4 -12.31 -1.98 4.08
C LEU A 4 -11.20 -2.60 4.94
N ALA A 5 -10.32 -3.42 4.32
CA ALA A 5 -9.04 -3.79 4.89
C ALA A 5 -7.90 -3.02 4.19
N ALA A 6 -6.81 -2.79 4.88
CA ALA A 6 -5.59 -2.23 4.27
C ALA A 6 -4.44 -3.24 4.33
N ILE A 7 -3.67 -3.32 3.23
CA ILE A 7 -2.42 -4.07 3.16
C ILE A 7 -1.29 -3.06 2.97
N VAL A 8 -0.42 -2.95 3.97
CA VAL A 8 0.78 -2.09 3.93
C VAL A 8 1.97 -2.96 3.56
N ILE A 9 2.56 -2.71 2.38
CA ILE A 9 3.76 -3.41 1.92
C ILE A 9 4.97 -2.75 2.56
N ALA A 10 5.51 -3.37 3.61
CA ALA A 10 6.64 -2.90 4.42
C ALA A 10 7.90 -3.76 4.21
N GLY A 11 7.92 -4.60 3.18
CA GLY A 11 9.05 -5.37 2.73
C GLY A 11 9.86 -4.58 1.68
N GLY A 12 11.14 -4.90 1.60
CA GLY A 12 12.04 -4.33 0.60
C GLY A 12 13.40 -4.06 1.22
N GLN A 13 14.46 -4.34 0.45
CA GLN A 13 15.81 -3.95 0.85
C GLN A 13 16.01 -2.50 0.42
N ALA A 14 16.09 -1.57 1.36
CA ALA A 14 16.41 -0.15 1.13
C ALA A 14 17.85 0.05 0.63
N ARG A 15 18.22 -0.66 -0.47
CA ARG A 15 19.61 -0.70 -1.01
C ARG A 15 20.12 0.69 -1.40
N ARG A 16 19.21 1.59 -1.80
CA ARG A 16 19.57 2.94 -2.24
C ARG A 16 19.66 3.93 -1.08
N PHE A 17 18.97 3.64 0.02
CA PHE A 17 18.93 4.51 1.19
C PHE A 17 20.09 4.21 2.17
N GLY A 18 20.65 2.99 2.13
CA GLY A 18 21.75 2.56 3.02
C GLY A 18 21.36 2.29 4.47
N ALA A 19 20.11 2.53 4.84
CA ALA A 19 19.54 2.31 6.17
C ALA A 19 18.07 1.85 6.09
N ASP A 20 17.48 1.44 7.22
CA ASP A 20 16.04 1.11 7.27
C ASP A 20 15.18 2.38 7.20
N LYS A 21 14.80 2.77 5.97
CA LYS A 21 14.01 3.99 5.73
C LYS A 21 12.68 4.01 6.47
N LEU A 22 12.09 2.84 6.77
CA LEU A 22 10.81 2.76 7.48
C LEU A 22 10.94 3.10 8.97
N ALA A 23 12.17 3.10 9.50
CA ALA A 23 12.50 3.52 10.86
C ALA A 23 12.81 5.02 10.99
N LEU A 24 12.88 5.77 9.87
CA LEU A 24 13.05 7.23 9.90
C LEU A 24 11.97 7.88 10.76
N ARG A 25 12.32 8.91 11.51
CA ARG A 25 11.41 9.58 12.44
C ARG A 25 11.08 10.99 11.99
N ASP A 26 9.83 11.40 12.19
CA ASP A 26 9.40 12.79 12.07
C ASP A 26 9.81 13.60 13.33
N ASP A 27 9.48 14.89 13.36
CA ASP A 27 9.78 15.77 14.49
C ASP A 27 9.03 15.39 15.77
N SER A 28 7.94 14.64 15.68
CA SER A 28 7.20 14.11 16.82
C SER A 28 7.77 12.79 17.35
N GLY A 29 8.75 12.20 16.66
CA GLY A 29 9.38 10.94 17.01
C GLY A 29 8.67 9.69 16.45
N ARG A 30 7.60 9.86 15.67
CA ARG A 30 6.92 8.73 15.01
C ARG A 30 7.73 8.22 13.84
N THR A 31 7.76 6.90 13.66
CA THR A 31 8.43 6.31 12.49
C THR A 31 7.60 6.51 11.22
N LEU A 32 8.26 6.47 10.06
CA LEU A 32 7.60 6.52 8.76
C LEU A 32 6.51 5.43 8.66
N LEU A 33 6.84 4.19 9.04
CA LEU A 33 5.87 3.10 9.01
C LEU A 33 4.70 3.32 9.97
N ASP A 34 4.96 3.91 11.14
CA ASP A 34 3.94 4.24 12.13
C ASP A 34 2.91 5.22 11.58
N ILE A 35 3.39 6.25 10.84
CA ILE A 35 2.52 7.23 10.18
C ILE A 35 1.64 6.56 9.13
N VAL A 36 2.21 5.68 8.30
CA VAL A 36 1.43 4.94 7.28
C VAL A 36 0.38 4.04 7.93
N CYS A 37 0.77 3.28 8.97
CA CYS A 37 -0.15 2.37 9.66
C CYS A 37 -1.28 3.15 10.37
N ALA A 38 -0.95 4.24 11.05
CA ALA A 38 -1.94 5.10 11.72
C ALA A 38 -2.93 5.72 10.71
N GLY A 39 -2.41 6.27 9.61
CA GLY A 39 -3.27 6.81 8.55
C GLY A 39 -4.17 5.76 7.90
N ALA A 40 -3.67 4.54 7.69
CA ALA A 40 -4.48 3.44 7.17
C ALA A 40 -5.59 3.03 8.16
N ALA A 41 -5.28 3.01 9.47
CA ALA A 41 -6.22 2.61 10.53
C ALA A 41 -7.38 3.62 10.72
N GLU A 42 -7.26 4.85 10.23
CA GLU A 42 -8.38 5.81 10.22
C GLU A 42 -9.52 5.37 9.31
N TYR A 43 -9.24 4.53 8.31
CA TYR A 43 -10.20 4.17 7.26
C TYR A 43 -10.47 2.67 7.16
N ALA A 44 -9.53 1.83 7.62
CA ALA A 44 -9.52 0.40 7.39
C ALA A 44 -9.36 -0.42 8.68
N ASP A 45 -10.09 -1.53 8.75
CA ASP A 45 -9.97 -2.55 9.78
C ASP A 45 -10.27 -3.93 9.17
N PRO A 46 -9.26 -4.83 9.17
CA PRO A 46 -7.91 -4.70 9.74
C PRO A 46 -6.91 -3.93 8.86
N VAL A 47 -5.81 -3.51 9.48
CA VAL A 47 -4.58 -3.12 8.80
C VAL A 47 -3.58 -4.28 8.88
N ILE A 48 -3.12 -4.77 7.74
CA ILE A 48 -2.20 -5.89 7.61
C ILE A 48 -0.87 -5.37 7.09
N VAL A 49 0.21 -5.58 7.84
CA VAL A 49 1.56 -5.15 7.47
C VAL A 49 2.37 -6.35 7.00
N VAL A 50 2.84 -6.30 5.76
CA VAL A 50 3.64 -7.38 5.16
C VAL A 50 5.10 -6.99 5.12
N GLY A 51 5.91 -7.63 5.96
CA GLY A 51 7.34 -7.37 6.05
C GLY A 51 7.93 -7.76 7.40
N PRO A 52 9.21 -7.39 7.67
CA PRO A 52 9.81 -7.58 8.97
C PRO A 52 9.05 -6.79 10.05
N GLN A 53 8.75 -7.46 11.17
CA GLN A 53 8.04 -6.84 12.27
C GLN A 53 8.84 -5.67 12.87
N ARG A 54 8.16 -4.56 13.11
CA ARG A 54 8.68 -3.33 13.74
C ARG A 54 7.70 -2.84 14.81
N ALA A 55 8.17 -2.00 15.71
CA ALA A 55 7.29 -1.32 16.64
C ALA A 55 6.44 -0.28 15.89
N VAL A 56 5.12 -0.37 16.01
CA VAL A 56 4.14 0.62 15.56
C VAL A 56 3.07 0.77 16.65
N ASP A 57 2.51 1.96 16.79
CA ASP A 57 1.49 2.24 17.82
C ASP A 57 0.10 1.76 17.37
N ALA A 58 -0.16 1.73 16.06
CA ALA A 58 -1.42 1.25 15.51
C ALA A 58 -1.60 -0.27 15.74
N THR A 59 -2.84 -0.70 15.95
CA THR A 59 -3.17 -2.14 15.99
C THR A 59 -3.11 -2.70 14.58
N VAL A 60 -2.17 -3.61 14.34
CA VAL A 60 -1.95 -4.20 13.01
C VAL A 60 -1.73 -5.71 13.09
N ILE A 61 -2.04 -6.40 12.00
CA ILE A 61 -1.71 -7.82 11.80
C ILE A 61 -0.38 -7.88 11.04
N TRP A 62 0.62 -8.58 11.61
CA TRP A 62 1.90 -8.77 10.96
C TRP A 62 1.96 -10.09 10.20
N THR A 63 2.39 -10.05 8.97
CA THR A 63 2.66 -11.22 8.14
C THR A 63 3.91 -11.01 7.28
N ARG A 64 4.41 -12.07 6.66
CA ARG A 64 5.60 -11.99 5.82
C ARG A 64 5.52 -12.96 4.66
N GLU A 65 5.94 -12.51 3.49
CA GLU A 65 5.99 -13.32 2.29
C GLU A 65 7.03 -14.46 2.37
N GLU A 66 6.71 -15.60 1.79
CA GLU A 66 7.63 -16.74 1.60
C GLU A 66 7.77 -17.10 0.12
N PRO A 67 9.01 -17.10 -0.40
CA PRO A 67 10.27 -16.71 0.28
C PRO A 67 10.34 -15.21 0.57
N ALA A 68 11.03 -14.85 1.66
CA ALA A 68 11.27 -13.45 2.01
C ALA A 68 11.99 -12.73 0.88
N GLY A 69 11.53 -11.51 0.53
CA GLY A 69 12.06 -10.77 -0.61
C GLY A 69 11.46 -11.20 -1.96
N GLY A 70 10.33 -11.89 -1.95
CA GLY A 70 9.58 -12.29 -3.16
C GLY A 70 9.03 -11.13 -3.99
N GLY A 71 9.12 -9.91 -3.47
CA GLY A 71 8.71 -8.69 -4.15
C GLY A 71 7.28 -8.24 -3.80
N PRO A 72 6.85 -7.09 -4.35
CA PRO A 72 5.63 -6.44 -3.90
C PRO A 72 4.35 -7.23 -4.22
N CYS A 73 4.31 -8.00 -5.31
CA CYS A 73 3.17 -8.85 -5.62
C CYS A 73 3.06 -10.05 -4.66
N ALA A 74 4.20 -10.66 -4.26
CA ALA A 74 4.21 -11.71 -3.25
C ALA A 74 3.75 -11.17 -1.89
N ALA A 75 4.16 -9.95 -1.52
CA ALA A 75 3.69 -9.29 -0.31
C ALA A 75 2.17 -9.04 -0.37
N LEU A 76 1.65 -8.52 -1.48
CA LEU A 76 0.22 -8.33 -1.68
C LEU A 76 -0.58 -9.65 -1.50
N ILE A 77 -0.16 -10.73 -2.16
CA ILE A 77 -0.83 -12.03 -2.08
C ILE A 77 -0.79 -12.58 -0.66
N THR A 78 0.34 -12.40 0.03
CA THR A 78 0.48 -12.84 1.43
C THR A 78 -0.47 -12.06 2.33
N GLY A 79 -0.47 -10.72 2.27
CA GLY A 79 -1.39 -9.91 3.05
C GLY A 79 -2.86 -10.20 2.75
N LEU A 80 -3.19 -10.51 1.50
CA LEU A 80 -4.57 -10.81 1.09
C LEU A 80 -5.13 -12.08 1.75
N ARG A 81 -4.29 -13.02 2.20
CA ARG A 81 -4.72 -14.22 2.95
C ARG A 81 -5.25 -13.87 4.34
N ASP A 82 -4.76 -12.78 4.94
CA ASP A 82 -5.16 -12.32 6.26
C ASP A 82 -6.32 -11.32 6.20
N VAL A 83 -6.75 -10.89 5.00
CA VAL A 83 -7.94 -10.07 4.81
C VAL A 83 -9.20 -10.91 5.08
N PRO A 84 -10.06 -10.52 6.03
CA PRO A 84 -11.33 -11.21 6.31
C PRO A 84 -12.21 -11.37 5.07
N ALA A 85 -12.97 -12.45 5.02
CA ALA A 85 -13.83 -12.75 3.86
C ALA A 85 -15.01 -11.77 3.71
N ASP A 86 -15.38 -11.09 4.77
CA ASP A 86 -16.45 -10.07 4.83
C ASP A 86 -15.94 -8.64 4.49
N CYS A 87 -14.67 -8.48 4.15
CA CYS A 87 -14.19 -7.23 3.58
C CYS A 87 -14.53 -7.15 2.09
N ASP A 88 -15.22 -6.08 1.70
CA ASP A 88 -15.63 -5.83 0.31
C ASP A 88 -14.51 -5.18 -0.49
N GLN A 89 -13.63 -4.44 0.19
CA GLN A 89 -12.57 -3.64 -0.42
C GLN A 89 -11.23 -3.88 0.25
N VAL A 90 -10.16 -3.77 -0.52
CA VAL A 90 -8.77 -3.85 -0.05
C VAL A 90 -7.99 -2.64 -0.55
N MET A 91 -7.50 -1.81 0.37
CA MET A 91 -6.52 -0.77 0.06
C MET A 91 -5.11 -1.33 0.13
N VAL A 92 -4.31 -1.08 -0.90
CA VAL A 92 -2.88 -1.42 -0.89
C VAL A 92 -2.07 -0.13 -0.76
N LEU A 93 -1.15 -0.11 0.19
CA LEU A 93 -0.28 1.03 0.49
C LEU A 93 1.18 0.62 0.54
N ALA A 94 2.06 1.50 0.10
CA ALA A 94 3.49 1.35 0.30
C ALA A 94 3.86 1.84 1.71
N GLY A 95 4.70 1.08 2.43
CA GLY A 95 5.13 1.44 3.79
C GLY A 95 6.04 2.68 3.86
N ASP A 96 6.49 3.17 2.72
CA ASP A 96 7.35 4.34 2.56
C ASP A 96 6.64 5.58 1.99
N SER A 97 5.30 5.50 1.83
CA SER A 97 4.46 6.63 1.37
C SER A 97 3.66 7.20 2.55
N PRO A 98 4.20 8.17 3.31
CA PRO A 98 3.60 8.66 4.57
C PRO A 98 2.24 9.31 4.37
N ARG A 99 1.93 9.76 3.16
CA ARG A 99 0.67 10.41 2.79
C ARG A 99 -0.28 9.48 2.02
N GLY A 100 0.12 8.24 1.74
CA GLY A 100 -0.65 7.31 0.89
C GLY A 100 -2.09 7.10 1.34
N ALA A 101 -2.34 7.12 2.66
CA ALA A 101 -3.70 6.98 3.22
C ALA A 101 -4.64 8.15 2.87
N LEU A 102 -4.12 9.35 2.55
CA LEU A 102 -4.93 10.50 2.12
C LEU A 102 -5.71 10.22 0.83
N ALA A 103 -5.22 9.29 0.00
CA ALA A 103 -5.93 8.89 -1.22
C ALA A 103 -7.19 8.05 -0.96
N ILE A 104 -7.33 7.42 0.21
CA ILE A 104 -8.41 6.43 0.48
C ILE A 104 -9.81 7.00 0.24
N PRO A 105 -10.18 8.18 0.75
CA PRO A 105 -11.52 8.73 0.52
C PRO A 105 -11.85 8.92 -0.95
N ARG A 106 -10.93 9.48 -1.74
CA ARG A 106 -11.12 9.73 -3.18
C ARG A 106 -11.20 8.44 -4.00
N LEU A 107 -10.34 7.47 -3.68
CA LEU A 107 -10.36 6.15 -4.34
C LEU A 107 -11.67 5.43 -4.04
N ARG A 108 -12.19 5.53 -2.81
CA ARG A 108 -13.49 4.97 -2.44
C ARG A 108 -14.64 5.66 -3.15
N GLU A 109 -14.60 6.98 -3.27
CA GLU A 109 -15.61 7.76 -4.00
C GLU A 109 -15.62 7.37 -5.49
N ALA A 110 -14.46 7.23 -6.11
CA ALA A 110 -14.34 6.83 -7.51
C ALA A 110 -14.91 5.43 -7.79
N LEU A 111 -14.83 4.49 -6.83
CA LEU A 111 -15.44 3.17 -6.97
C LEU A 111 -16.93 3.15 -6.57
N ALA A 112 -17.40 4.13 -5.81
CA ALA A 112 -18.79 4.13 -5.32
C ALA A 112 -19.78 4.22 -6.48
N GLY A 113 -20.63 3.19 -6.61
CA GLY A 113 -21.66 3.15 -7.66
C GLY A 113 -21.11 2.95 -9.08
N SER A 114 -19.80 2.70 -9.23
CA SER A 114 -19.19 2.40 -10.51
C SER A 114 -19.18 0.89 -10.80
N ALA A 115 -19.03 0.53 -12.07
CA ALA A 115 -18.80 -0.86 -12.49
C ALA A 115 -17.31 -1.26 -12.43
N GLN A 116 -16.46 -0.36 -11.97
CA GLN A 116 -15.00 -0.59 -11.91
C GLN A 116 -14.64 -1.46 -10.70
N VAL A 117 -13.58 -2.26 -10.84
CA VAL A 117 -13.10 -3.18 -9.79
C VAL A 117 -11.82 -2.70 -9.10
N ALA A 118 -11.22 -1.63 -9.59
CA ALA A 118 -10.08 -0.98 -8.96
C ALA A 118 -10.05 0.52 -9.25
N ALA A 119 -9.56 1.30 -8.26
CA ALA A 119 -9.20 2.71 -8.41
C ALA A 119 -7.74 2.89 -8.00
N THR A 120 -6.90 3.37 -8.91
CA THR A 120 -5.47 3.58 -8.70
C THR A 120 -5.16 5.07 -8.68
N LEU A 121 -4.25 5.47 -7.78
CA LEU A 121 -3.77 6.84 -7.76
C LEU A 121 -2.91 7.12 -9.00
N VAL A 122 -3.00 8.34 -9.54
CA VAL A 122 -2.20 8.80 -10.69
C VAL A 122 -1.45 10.05 -10.28
N ASP A 123 -0.12 10.02 -10.36
CA ASP A 123 0.73 11.16 -9.99
C ASP A 123 0.62 12.33 -10.99
N ASP A 124 1.28 13.44 -10.69
CA ASP A 124 1.32 14.64 -11.49
C ASP A 124 1.95 14.47 -12.89
N GLN A 125 2.67 13.36 -13.10
CA GLN A 125 3.25 12.98 -14.38
C GLN A 125 2.36 12.01 -15.18
N GLY A 126 1.15 11.71 -14.68
CA GLY A 126 0.22 10.78 -15.30
C GLY A 126 0.57 9.31 -15.10
N ARG A 127 1.45 8.98 -14.15
CA ARG A 127 1.85 7.60 -13.86
C ARG A 127 0.96 7.00 -12.77
N GLU A 128 0.41 5.85 -13.07
CA GLU A 128 -0.34 5.05 -12.10
C GLU A 128 0.56 4.55 -10.98
N GLN A 129 0.02 4.55 -9.75
CA GLN A 129 0.67 4.11 -8.53
C GLN A 129 0.09 2.76 -8.06
N PRO A 130 0.60 1.63 -8.59
CA PRO A 130 0.00 0.31 -8.34
C PRO A 130 -0.04 -0.10 -6.88
N ILE A 131 0.84 0.47 -6.04
CA ILE A 131 0.90 0.22 -4.60
C ILE A 131 0.09 1.27 -3.81
N THR A 132 -0.58 2.21 -4.49
CA THR A 132 -1.59 3.11 -3.89
C THR A 132 -2.89 2.91 -4.66
N THR A 133 -3.52 1.77 -4.43
CA THR A 133 -4.68 1.33 -5.18
C THR A 133 -5.71 0.68 -4.27
N LEU A 134 -6.98 1.04 -4.48
CA LEU A 134 -8.13 0.42 -3.86
C LEU A 134 -8.73 -0.61 -4.82
N TYR A 135 -8.97 -1.81 -4.32
CA TYR A 135 -9.51 -2.93 -5.09
C TYR A 135 -10.85 -3.41 -4.52
N ASP A 136 -11.74 -3.87 -5.39
CA ASP A 136 -12.78 -4.83 -5.01
C ASP A 136 -12.10 -6.13 -4.53
N ALA A 137 -12.43 -6.58 -3.33
CA ALA A 137 -11.75 -7.71 -2.70
C ALA A 137 -11.94 -9.02 -3.47
N SER A 138 -13.12 -9.22 -4.06
CA SER A 138 -13.43 -10.44 -4.82
C SER A 138 -12.68 -10.49 -6.15
N ALA A 139 -12.60 -9.35 -6.85
CA ALA A 139 -11.85 -9.22 -8.08
C ALA A 139 -10.35 -9.41 -7.85
N LEU A 140 -9.80 -8.82 -6.77
CA LEU A 140 -8.40 -8.97 -6.39
C LEU A 140 -8.08 -10.44 -6.07
N ARG A 141 -8.90 -11.13 -5.27
CA ARG A 141 -8.73 -12.56 -4.97
C ARG A 141 -8.76 -13.41 -6.23
N ARG A 142 -9.70 -13.14 -7.12
CA ARG A 142 -9.85 -13.89 -8.38
C ARG A 142 -8.64 -13.75 -9.28
N VAL A 143 -8.13 -12.53 -9.51
CA VAL A 143 -6.98 -12.32 -10.39
C VAL A 143 -5.70 -12.90 -9.78
N THR A 144 -5.47 -12.69 -8.48
CA THR A 144 -4.26 -13.18 -7.81
C THR A 144 -4.23 -14.70 -7.60
N SER A 145 -5.37 -15.38 -7.64
CA SER A 145 -5.43 -16.85 -7.53
C SER A 145 -4.64 -17.58 -8.60
N THR A 146 -4.37 -16.93 -9.74
CA THR A 146 -3.62 -17.51 -10.85
C THR A 146 -2.10 -17.28 -10.77
N TYR A 147 -1.62 -16.50 -9.78
CA TYR A 147 -0.22 -16.05 -9.68
C TYR A 147 0.66 -16.94 -8.79
N GLY A 148 0.08 -17.99 -8.18
CA GLY A 148 0.80 -18.79 -7.19
C GLY A 148 1.17 -17.95 -5.95
N ASN A 149 2.46 -17.85 -5.64
CA ASN A 149 2.95 -17.00 -4.54
C ASN A 149 3.32 -15.57 -4.99
N GLY A 150 3.22 -15.25 -6.27
CA GLY A 150 3.53 -13.93 -6.82
C GLY A 150 5.01 -13.51 -6.78
N ALA A 151 5.93 -14.45 -6.51
CA ALA A 151 7.35 -14.13 -6.40
C ALA A 151 7.91 -13.56 -7.72
N ASN A 152 8.70 -12.50 -7.60
CA ASN A 152 9.30 -11.76 -8.73
C ASN A 152 8.29 -11.10 -9.68
N MET A 153 7.03 -10.99 -9.29
CA MET A 153 5.99 -10.28 -10.05
C MET A 153 5.83 -8.84 -9.55
N SER A 154 5.51 -7.96 -10.47
CA SER A 154 5.14 -6.57 -10.17
C SER A 154 3.66 -6.48 -9.79
N VAL A 155 3.31 -5.61 -8.82
CA VAL A 155 1.90 -5.27 -8.54
C VAL A 155 1.23 -4.61 -9.74
N ARG A 156 1.96 -3.93 -10.63
CA ARG A 156 1.42 -3.41 -11.90
C ARG A 156 0.73 -4.51 -12.71
N ARG A 157 1.23 -5.74 -12.68
CA ARG A 157 0.60 -6.89 -13.36
C ARG A 157 -0.83 -7.11 -12.88
N VAL A 158 -1.10 -6.89 -11.60
CA VAL A 158 -2.47 -7.01 -11.04
C VAL A 158 -3.41 -6.00 -11.67
N LEU A 159 -2.98 -4.74 -11.81
CA LEU A 159 -3.77 -3.70 -12.48
C LEU A 159 -4.01 -4.05 -13.96
N ASP A 160 -2.96 -4.48 -14.66
CA ASP A 160 -3.05 -4.80 -16.09
C ASP A 160 -4.02 -5.95 -16.33
N ASP A 161 -4.00 -7.00 -15.53
CA ASP A 161 -4.91 -8.12 -15.63
C ASP A 161 -6.35 -7.80 -15.17
N LEU A 162 -6.55 -6.73 -14.36
CA LEU A 162 -7.88 -6.23 -13.98
C LEU A 162 -8.46 -5.22 -14.98
N ARG A 163 -7.68 -4.65 -15.92
CA ARG A 163 -8.19 -3.65 -16.88
C ARG A 163 -9.44 -4.08 -17.64
N PRO A 164 -9.57 -5.35 -18.10
CA PRO A 164 -10.78 -5.78 -18.78
C PRO A 164 -12.04 -5.76 -17.90
N ALA A 165 -11.86 -5.84 -16.56
CA ALA A 165 -12.95 -5.74 -15.58
C ALA A 165 -13.19 -4.31 -15.08
N GLY A 166 -12.30 -3.37 -15.44
CA GLY A 166 -12.41 -1.95 -15.18
C GLY A 166 -11.48 -1.44 -14.07
N VAL A 167 -10.59 -0.54 -14.48
CA VAL A 167 -9.68 0.21 -13.59
C VAL A 167 -9.82 1.69 -13.87
N ILE A 168 -10.05 2.50 -12.84
CA ILE A 168 -10.11 3.95 -12.93
C ILE A 168 -8.87 4.60 -12.33
N GLY A 169 -8.28 5.56 -13.06
CA GLY A 169 -7.22 6.42 -12.55
C GLY A 169 -7.80 7.62 -11.80
N VAL A 170 -7.30 7.90 -10.61
CA VAL A 170 -7.72 9.03 -9.77
C VAL A 170 -6.54 9.96 -9.58
N PRO A 171 -6.62 11.24 -9.98
CA PRO A 171 -5.50 12.18 -9.84
C PRO A 171 -5.05 12.35 -8.39
N ASP A 172 -3.73 12.48 -8.19
CA ASP A 172 -3.17 12.86 -6.91
C ASP A 172 -3.26 14.39 -6.72
N GLU A 173 -3.91 14.81 -5.63
CA GLU A 173 -4.14 16.23 -5.33
C GLU A 173 -3.37 16.69 -4.08
N ASP A 174 -2.88 15.76 -3.25
CA ASP A 174 -2.34 16.05 -1.91
C ASP A 174 -0.94 15.45 -1.70
N GLY A 175 -0.30 14.93 -2.74
CA GLY A 175 1.01 14.29 -2.64
C GLY A 175 0.93 12.90 -1.96
N ALA A 176 -0.19 12.21 -2.11
CA ALA A 176 -0.36 10.84 -1.61
C ALA A 176 0.50 9.82 -2.37
N ALA A 177 0.95 10.17 -3.57
CA ALA A 177 1.91 9.38 -4.36
C ALA A 177 3.37 9.58 -3.92
N ASP A 178 3.64 10.57 -3.05
CA ASP A 178 5.00 10.85 -2.57
C ASP A 178 5.52 9.69 -1.71
N ASP A 179 6.70 9.19 -2.07
CA ASP A 179 7.42 8.17 -1.33
C ASP A 179 8.80 8.64 -0.86
N VAL A 180 9.41 7.91 0.05
CA VAL A 180 10.76 8.15 0.54
C VAL A 180 11.71 7.16 -0.12
N ASP A 181 12.29 7.53 -1.25
CA ASP A 181 13.27 6.72 -1.96
C ASP A 181 14.72 7.18 -1.73
N ARG A 182 14.91 8.47 -1.44
CA ARG A 182 16.21 9.11 -1.25
C ARG A 182 16.24 9.97 0.02
N PRO A 183 17.42 10.30 0.56
CA PRO A 183 17.56 11.22 1.68
C PRO A 183 16.88 12.58 1.47
N GLU A 184 16.84 13.08 0.23
CA GLU A 184 16.19 14.35 -0.11
C GLU A 184 14.67 14.27 0.08
N ASP A 185 14.06 13.12 -0.29
CA ASP A 185 12.62 12.88 -0.11
C ASP A 185 12.27 12.85 1.38
N ALA A 186 13.12 12.17 2.20
CA ALA A 186 12.93 12.15 3.64
C ALA A 186 12.89 13.55 4.24
N ARG A 187 13.85 14.42 3.88
CA ARG A 187 13.87 15.82 4.36
C ARG A 187 12.65 16.61 3.89
N ARG A 188 12.27 16.47 2.61
CA ARG A 188 11.11 17.15 2.01
C ARG A 188 9.81 16.74 2.72
N LEU A 189 9.71 15.47 3.13
CA LEU A 189 8.53 14.92 3.81
C LEU A 189 8.60 15.05 5.34
N GLY A 190 9.62 15.73 5.89
CA GLY A 190 9.72 16.05 7.32
C GLY A 190 10.32 14.95 8.19
N PHE A 191 11.08 14.03 7.59
CA PHE A 191 11.80 12.98 8.33
C PHE A 191 13.26 13.36 8.60
N ARG A 192 13.73 12.99 9.78
CA ARG A 192 15.12 13.18 10.19
C ARG A 192 15.98 12.04 9.63
N LEU A 193 17.14 12.42 9.15
CA LEU A 193 18.21 11.48 8.83
C LEU A 193 19.11 11.48 10.07
N ASP A 194 19.03 10.42 10.89
CA ASP A 194 19.97 10.26 11.99
C ASP A 194 21.39 10.10 11.40
N PRO A 195 22.41 10.74 12.03
CA PRO A 195 23.78 10.71 11.54
C PRO A 195 24.40 9.33 11.60
#